data_40c70e4d7cff86a67657556571ffe27c
#
_entry.id   40c70e4d7cff86a67657556571ffe27c
#
_cell.length_a   1.000
_cell.length_b   1.000
_cell.length_c   1.000
_cell.angle_alpha   90.00
_cell.angle_beta   90.00
_cell.angle_gamma   90.00
#
_symmetry.space_group_name_H-M   'P 1'
#
loop_
_entity.id
_entity.type
_entity.pdbx_description
1 polymer ?
#
loop_
_entity_poly.entity_id
_entity_poly.type
_entity_poly.pdbx_seq_one_letter_code
_entity_poly.pdbx_strand_id
1 'polypeptide(L)'
;MMALVLSACGAFVSPDVKRGDQHLSAGNWEEAILAYKQALKDDPFDPSLQNKYSIARERAAAMHEERGRQLLKDRQLDLAADEFKRALTIEPTGKEHEAGLTEALRLKEARDRFREAERLAQLGRMPESMEGYARAVELDPTYKEALEAVARLSEEQHAQGREDRQKQPVTLQFRNAGLKEVLEALGKAARVNFVFDKDVRNDPITVSLEDKPFDEALTLVLNSNSLFAQKAGPALFIISPNTKQKQEQYQDLMIR
;
A
#
# COMPACT_ATOMS: atom_id res chain seq x y z
N MET A 1 -29.13 74.39 12.22
CA MET A 1 -29.54 73.04 11.73
C MET A 1 -28.34 72.41 11.08
N MET A 2 -27.72 71.52 11.83
CA MET A 2 -26.51 70.81 11.37
C MET A 2 -26.90 69.36 11.00
N ALA A 3 -26.91 69.10 9.69
CA ALA A 3 -27.31 67.79 9.17
C ALA A 3 -26.14 66.81 9.40
N LEU A 4 -26.36 65.84 10.27
CA LEU A 4 -25.48 64.69 10.43
C LEU A 4 -25.67 63.78 9.20
N VAL A 5 -24.67 63.74 8.32
CA VAL A 5 -24.59 62.73 7.27
C VAL A 5 -24.05 61.46 7.94
N LEU A 6 -24.95 60.53 8.24
CA LEU A 6 -24.59 59.15 8.59
C LEU A 6 -24.07 58.45 7.33
N SER A 7 -22.74 58.41 7.19
CA SER A 7 -22.06 57.54 6.21
C SER A 7 -22.31 56.08 6.61
N ALA A 8 -23.29 55.45 6.00
CA ALA A 8 -23.42 53.99 6.06
C ALA A 8 -22.28 53.38 5.26
N CYS A 9 -21.16 53.03 5.94
CA CYS A 9 -20.17 52.12 5.42
C CYS A 9 -20.81 50.72 5.35
N GLY A 10 -21.64 50.47 4.37
CA GLY A 10 -21.96 49.12 3.94
C GLY A 10 -20.68 48.54 3.33
N ALA A 11 -20.01 47.63 4.03
CA ALA A 11 -18.87 46.91 3.48
C ALA A 11 -19.31 46.26 2.15
N PHE A 12 -18.79 46.80 1.05
CA PHE A 12 -19.07 46.27 -0.29
C PHE A 12 -18.39 44.93 -0.43
N VAL A 13 -19.12 43.83 -0.13
CA VAL A 13 -18.60 42.48 -0.28
C VAL A 13 -18.42 42.22 -1.78
N SER A 14 -17.20 41.96 -2.19
CA SER A 14 -16.84 41.62 -3.58
C SER A 14 -17.77 40.54 -4.15
N PRO A 15 -18.20 40.67 -5.42
CA PRO A 15 -19.00 39.64 -6.11
C PRO A 15 -18.35 38.26 -6.07
N ASP A 16 -17.01 38.19 -6.09
CA ASP A 16 -16.25 36.95 -6.03
C ASP A 16 -16.30 36.31 -4.64
N VAL A 17 -16.28 37.11 -3.56
CA VAL A 17 -16.49 36.59 -2.20
C VAL A 17 -17.89 36.00 -2.04
N LYS A 18 -18.93 36.70 -2.51
CA LYS A 18 -20.30 36.18 -2.47
C LYS A 18 -20.44 34.85 -3.22
N ARG A 19 -19.84 34.77 -4.39
CA ARG A 19 -19.82 33.55 -5.22
C ARG A 19 -19.09 32.41 -4.48
N GLY A 20 -17.94 32.72 -3.89
CA GLY A 20 -17.20 31.76 -3.04
C GLY A 20 -18.04 31.25 -1.87
N ASP A 21 -18.74 32.12 -1.15
CA ASP A 21 -19.61 31.78 -0.03
C ASP A 21 -20.79 30.88 -0.48
N GLN A 22 -21.36 31.14 -1.65
CA GLN A 22 -22.41 30.30 -2.24
C GLN A 22 -21.89 28.91 -2.59
N HIS A 23 -20.73 28.80 -3.24
CA HIS A 23 -20.12 27.53 -3.56
C HIS A 23 -19.71 26.78 -2.30
N LEU A 24 -19.12 27.46 -1.31
CA LEU A 24 -18.73 26.85 -0.03
C LEU A 24 -19.96 26.25 0.70
N SER A 25 -21.06 26.97 0.76
CA SER A 25 -22.31 26.51 1.40
C SER A 25 -22.99 25.38 0.63
N ALA A 26 -22.80 25.33 -0.69
CA ALA A 26 -23.33 24.29 -1.56
C ALA A 26 -22.45 23.01 -1.60
N GLY A 27 -21.28 23.01 -0.94
CA GLY A 27 -20.34 21.88 -0.99
C GLY A 27 -19.51 21.82 -2.28
N ASN A 28 -19.51 22.88 -3.08
CA ASN A 28 -18.73 22.99 -4.31
C ASN A 28 -17.37 23.60 -3.98
N TRP A 29 -16.51 22.79 -3.32
CA TRP A 29 -15.27 23.27 -2.71
C TRP A 29 -14.25 23.80 -3.72
N GLU A 30 -14.11 23.15 -4.89
CA GLU A 30 -13.17 23.56 -5.94
C GLU A 30 -13.57 24.90 -6.56
N GLU A 31 -14.86 25.11 -6.82
CA GLU A 31 -15.40 26.38 -7.31
C GLU A 31 -15.26 27.48 -6.26
N ALA A 32 -15.43 27.16 -4.98
CA ALA A 32 -15.18 28.10 -3.89
C ALA A 32 -13.70 28.53 -3.85
N ILE A 33 -12.75 27.60 -4.02
CA ILE A 33 -11.32 27.89 -4.13
C ILE A 33 -11.05 28.90 -5.26
N LEU A 34 -11.62 28.66 -6.44
CA LEU A 34 -11.42 29.54 -7.59
C LEU A 34 -11.97 30.94 -7.35
N ALA A 35 -13.16 31.03 -6.76
CA ALA A 35 -13.80 32.32 -6.44
C ALA A 35 -13.00 33.11 -5.39
N TYR A 36 -12.60 32.46 -4.30
CA TYR A 36 -11.79 33.12 -3.27
C TYR A 36 -10.39 33.47 -3.76
N LYS A 37 -9.78 32.64 -4.60
CA LYS A 37 -8.48 32.94 -5.23
C LYS A 37 -8.58 34.19 -6.12
N GLN A 38 -9.71 34.38 -6.80
CA GLN A 38 -9.93 35.62 -7.58
C GLN A 38 -10.10 36.83 -6.67
N ALA A 39 -10.91 36.72 -5.61
CA ALA A 39 -11.09 37.78 -4.63
C ALA A 39 -9.78 38.18 -3.91
N LEU A 40 -8.91 37.23 -3.63
CA LEU A 40 -7.59 37.47 -3.02
C LEU A 40 -6.61 38.23 -3.93
N LYS A 41 -6.88 38.35 -5.25
CA LYS A 41 -6.08 39.23 -6.11
C LYS A 41 -6.38 40.71 -5.86
N ASP A 42 -7.60 41.03 -5.46
CA ASP A 42 -8.04 42.40 -5.18
C ASP A 42 -7.65 42.81 -3.74
N ASP A 43 -7.77 41.88 -2.78
CA ASP A 43 -7.33 42.10 -1.38
C ASP A 43 -6.55 40.87 -0.85
N PRO A 44 -5.24 40.82 -1.10
CA PRO A 44 -4.40 39.67 -0.70
C PRO A 44 -4.22 39.49 0.80
N PHE A 45 -4.45 40.53 1.59
CA PHE A 45 -4.16 40.57 3.03
C PHE A 45 -5.41 40.51 3.91
N ASP A 46 -6.62 40.37 3.32
CA ASP A 46 -7.84 40.17 4.11
C ASP A 46 -7.80 38.83 4.88
N PRO A 47 -7.69 38.86 6.23
CA PRO A 47 -7.58 37.64 7.02
C PRO A 47 -8.83 36.77 6.95
N SER A 48 -10.00 37.38 6.81
CA SER A 48 -11.28 36.66 6.70
C SER A 48 -11.35 35.88 5.39
N LEU A 49 -10.93 36.50 4.30
CA LEU A 49 -10.89 35.88 2.98
C LEU A 49 -9.83 34.79 2.88
N GLN A 50 -8.64 35.00 3.47
CA GLN A 50 -7.61 33.97 3.58
C GLN A 50 -8.12 32.76 4.36
N ASN A 51 -8.83 32.96 5.46
CA ASN A 51 -9.42 31.89 6.25
C ASN A 51 -10.48 31.11 5.44
N LYS A 52 -11.38 31.80 4.75
CA LYS A 52 -12.38 31.15 3.86
C LYS A 52 -11.72 30.32 2.75
N TYR A 53 -10.68 30.88 2.13
CA TYR A 53 -9.87 30.18 1.12
C TYR A 53 -9.20 28.92 1.68
N SER A 54 -8.63 29.01 2.90
CA SER A 54 -8.03 27.87 3.59
C SER A 54 -9.05 26.77 3.88
N ILE A 55 -10.22 27.15 4.41
CA ILE A 55 -11.32 26.19 4.67
C ILE A 55 -11.77 25.50 3.38
N ALA A 56 -11.95 26.26 2.28
CA ALA A 56 -12.34 25.66 1.01
C ALA A 56 -11.31 24.66 0.51
N ARG A 57 -10.00 24.96 0.63
CA ARG A 57 -8.91 24.06 0.27
C ARG A 57 -8.90 22.79 1.11
N GLU A 58 -9.00 22.92 2.43
CA GLU A 58 -9.06 21.77 3.35
C GLU A 58 -10.24 20.85 3.00
N ARG A 59 -11.44 21.42 2.78
CA ARG A 59 -12.62 20.64 2.41
C ARG A 59 -12.49 19.97 1.06
N ALA A 60 -11.93 20.65 0.05
CA ALA A 60 -11.70 20.06 -1.26
C ALA A 60 -10.66 18.93 -1.20
N ALA A 61 -9.55 19.12 -0.49
CA ALA A 61 -8.53 18.10 -0.32
C ALA A 61 -9.09 16.86 0.40
N ALA A 62 -9.85 17.06 1.48
CA ALA A 62 -10.50 15.97 2.22
C ALA A 62 -11.52 15.21 1.35
N MET A 63 -12.27 15.90 0.49
CA MET A 63 -13.19 15.27 -0.46
C MET A 63 -12.45 14.35 -1.44
N HIS A 64 -11.35 14.81 -2.04
CA HIS A 64 -10.54 14.01 -2.94
C HIS A 64 -9.89 12.83 -2.22
N GLU A 65 -9.41 13.03 -1.00
CA GLU A 65 -8.88 11.97 -0.16
C GLU A 65 -9.92 10.86 0.08
N GLU A 66 -11.14 11.24 0.49
CA GLU A 66 -12.20 10.25 0.75
C GLU A 66 -12.60 9.49 -0.53
N ARG A 67 -12.69 10.18 -1.67
CA ARG A 67 -12.91 9.54 -2.97
C ARG A 67 -11.76 8.57 -3.31
N GLY A 68 -10.52 9.01 -3.10
CA GLY A 68 -9.34 8.17 -3.31
C GLY A 68 -9.37 6.91 -2.45
N ARG A 69 -9.72 7.02 -1.18
CA ARG A 69 -9.88 5.88 -0.26
C ARG A 69 -10.98 4.92 -0.72
N GLN A 70 -12.12 5.45 -1.16
CA GLN A 70 -13.18 4.59 -1.67
C GLN A 70 -12.75 3.84 -2.94
N LEU A 71 -12.09 4.53 -3.88
CA LEU A 71 -11.55 3.93 -5.10
C LEU A 71 -10.48 2.86 -4.82
N LEU A 72 -9.67 3.04 -3.75
CA LEU A 72 -8.75 2.00 -3.28
C LEU A 72 -9.49 0.73 -2.84
N LYS A 73 -10.56 0.88 -2.06
CA LYS A 73 -11.39 -0.25 -1.63
C LYS A 73 -12.00 -0.98 -2.82
N ASP A 74 -12.42 -0.24 -3.83
CA ASP A 74 -13.00 -0.76 -5.06
C ASP A 74 -11.95 -1.26 -6.08
N ARG A 75 -10.67 -1.25 -5.69
CA ARG A 75 -9.53 -1.66 -6.53
C ARG A 75 -9.39 -0.86 -7.84
N GLN A 76 -9.95 0.35 -7.90
CA GLN A 76 -9.81 1.28 -9.03
C GLN A 76 -8.55 2.14 -8.88
N LEU A 77 -7.39 1.48 -8.93
CA LEU A 77 -6.10 2.00 -8.46
C LEU A 77 -5.62 3.24 -9.22
N ASP A 78 -5.86 3.31 -10.53
CA ASP A 78 -5.47 4.46 -11.35
C ASP A 78 -6.29 5.71 -10.96
N LEU A 79 -7.61 5.53 -10.78
CA LEU A 79 -8.49 6.62 -10.35
C LEU A 79 -8.19 7.05 -8.91
N ALA A 80 -7.90 6.09 -8.02
CA ALA A 80 -7.49 6.39 -6.65
C ALA A 80 -6.23 7.26 -6.62
N ALA A 81 -5.20 6.89 -7.39
CA ALA A 81 -3.98 7.67 -7.49
C ALA A 81 -4.22 9.09 -8.00
N ASP A 82 -5.14 9.26 -8.96
CA ASP A 82 -5.47 10.58 -9.50
C ASP A 82 -6.22 11.45 -8.49
N GLU A 83 -7.12 10.87 -7.69
CA GLU A 83 -7.79 11.60 -6.61
C GLU A 83 -6.80 12.05 -5.52
N PHE A 84 -5.88 11.20 -5.08
CA PHE A 84 -4.84 11.60 -4.13
C PHE A 84 -3.88 12.66 -4.68
N LYS A 85 -3.54 12.62 -5.98
CA LYS A 85 -2.76 13.69 -6.63
C LYS A 85 -3.50 15.02 -6.63
N ARG A 86 -4.83 15.01 -6.84
CA ARG A 86 -5.66 16.22 -6.74
C ARG A 86 -5.64 16.77 -5.32
N ALA A 87 -5.81 15.91 -4.31
CA ALA A 87 -5.70 16.30 -2.92
C ALA A 87 -4.33 16.96 -2.62
N LEU A 88 -3.23 16.37 -3.06
CA LEU A 88 -1.87 16.91 -2.93
C LEU A 88 -1.64 18.21 -3.72
N THR A 89 -2.31 18.40 -4.85
CA THR A 89 -2.25 19.66 -5.60
C THR A 89 -2.89 20.80 -4.78
N ILE A 90 -3.96 20.51 -4.06
CA ILE A 90 -4.66 21.47 -3.20
C ILE A 90 -3.90 21.66 -1.88
N GLU A 91 -3.43 20.59 -1.26
CA GLU A 91 -2.70 20.58 0.00
C GLU A 91 -1.40 19.77 -0.10
N PRO A 92 -0.29 20.39 -0.57
CA PRO A 92 0.98 19.68 -0.84
C PRO A 92 1.65 19.03 0.38
N THR A 93 1.31 19.45 1.59
CA THR A 93 1.87 18.95 2.85
C THR A 93 1.00 17.92 3.55
N GLY A 94 -0.09 17.47 2.91
CA GLY A 94 -1.03 16.48 3.44
C GLY A 94 -0.40 15.10 3.49
N LYS A 95 0.04 14.65 4.67
CA LYS A 95 0.69 13.34 4.87
C LYS A 95 -0.25 12.18 4.54
N GLU A 96 -1.52 12.32 4.85
CA GLU A 96 -2.57 11.35 4.57
C GLU A 96 -2.77 11.18 3.06
N HIS A 97 -2.73 12.27 2.31
CA HIS A 97 -2.83 12.26 0.84
C HIS A 97 -1.59 11.61 0.20
N GLU A 98 -0.39 11.90 0.73
CA GLU A 98 0.87 11.29 0.29
C GLU A 98 0.88 9.78 0.57
N ALA A 99 0.45 9.38 1.77
CA ALA A 99 0.33 7.97 2.14
C ALA A 99 -0.68 7.24 1.23
N GLY A 100 -1.84 7.86 0.97
CA GLY A 100 -2.86 7.31 0.08
C GLY A 100 -2.35 7.15 -1.36
N LEU A 101 -1.63 8.14 -1.89
CA LEU A 101 -1.01 8.06 -3.21
C LEU A 101 0.03 6.95 -3.28
N THR A 102 0.89 6.85 -2.27
CA THR A 102 1.92 5.81 -2.18
C THR A 102 1.29 4.43 -2.18
N GLU A 103 0.23 4.25 -1.41
CA GLU A 103 -0.51 2.98 -1.36
C GLU A 103 -1.18 2.65 -2.70
N ALA A 104 -1.84 3.61 -3.35
CA ALA A 104 -2.44 3.43 -4.65
C ALA A 104 -1.42 3.00 -5.71
N LEU A 105 -0.25 3.63 -5.72
CA LEU A 105 0.83 3.30 -6.65
C LEU A 105 1.45 1.94 -6.35
N ARG A 106 1.61 1.56 -5.08
CA ARG A 106 2.11 0.26 -4.65
C ARG A 106 1.18 -0.88 -5.10
N LEU A 107 -0.12 -0.72 -4.87
CA LEU A 107 -1.13 -1.70 -5.29
C LEU A 107 -1.24 -1.79 -6.83
N LYS A 108 -1.10 -0.65 -7.51
CA LYS A 108 -1.04 -0.62 -8.98
C LYS A 108 0.17 -1.39 -9.50
N GLU A 109 1.34 -1.19 -8.93
CA GLU A 109 2.53 -1.95 -9.29
C GLU A 109 2.31 -3.46 -9.08
N ALA A 110 1.69 -3.87 -7.96
CA ALA A 110 1.33 -5.27 -7.72
C ALA A 110 0.48 -5.85 -8.83
N ARG A 111 -0.58 -5.12 -9.24
CA ARG A 111 -1.45 -5.52 -10.35
C ARG A 111 -0.69 -5.62 -11.68
N ASP A 112 0.19 -4.67 -11.96
CA ASP A 112 0.92 -4.64 -13.22
C ASP A 112 1.96 -5.78 -13.27
N ARG A 113 2.61 -6.12 -12.15
CA ARG A 113 3.48 -7.32 -12.01
C ARG A 113 2.70 -8.62 -12.20
N PHE A 114 1.52 -8.70 -11.63
CA PHE A 114 0.65 -9.86 -11.82
C PHE A 114 0.29 -10.07 -13.30
N ARG A 115 -0.14 -9.02 -14.01
CA ARG A 115 -0.48 -9.09 -15.44
C ARG A 115 0.72 -9.46 -16.30
N GLU A 116 1.89 -8.96 -15.96
CA GLU A 116 3.13 -9.35 -16.67
C GLU A 116 3.44 -10.83 -16.45
N ALA A 117 3.29 -11.31 -15.21
CA ALA A 117 3.48 -12.71 -14.87
C ALA A 117 2.50 -13.62 -15.62
N GLU A 118 1.22 -13.22 -15.76
CA GLU A 118 0.25 -13.95 -16.58
C GLU A 118 0.69 -14.08 -18.04
N ARG A 119 1.20 -12.99 -18.64
CA ARG A 119 1.73 -13.03 -20.01
C ARG A 119 2.93 -13.98 -20.15
N LEU A 120 3.85 -13.94 -19.16
CA LEU A 120 4.98 -14.84 -19.14
C LEU A 120 4.57 -16.31 -19.01
N ALA A 121 3.56 -16.60 -18.19
CA ALA A 121 2.98 -17.93 -18.07
C ALA A 121 2.40 -18.43 -19.40
N GLN A 122 1.66 -17.58 -20.11
CA GLN A 122 1.10 -17.91 -21.43
C GLN A 122 2.18 -18.19 -22.47
N LEU A 123 3.36 -17.57 -22.35
CA LEU A 123 4.54 -17.81 -23.19
C LEU A 123 5.36 -19.02 -22.74
N GLY A 124 4.92 -19.78 -21.72
CA GLY A 124 5.65 -20.93 -21.17
C GLY A 124 6.87 -20.56 -20.34
N ARG A 125 7.08 -19.28 -20.02
CA ARG A 125 8.21 -18.78 -19.22
C ARG A 125 7.86 -18.88 -17.73
N MET A 126 7.73 -20.13 -17.25
CA MET A 126 7.23 -20.40 -15.89
C MET A 126 8.12 -19.85 -14.76
N PRO A 127 9.47 -19.92 -14.83
CA PRO A 127 10.32 -19.36 -13.78
C PRO A 127 10.12 -17.86 -13.59
N GLU A 128 10.09 -17.10 -14.69
CA GLU A 128 9.92 -15.64 -14.67
C GLU A 128 8.49 -15.25 -14.27
N SER A 129 7.50 -16.06 -14.68
CA SER A 129 6.12 -15.89 -14.25
C SER A 129 5.98 -16.05 -12.74
N MET A 130 6.62 -17.06 -12.16
CA MET A 130 6.63 -17.29 -10.71
C MET A 130 7.24 -16.11 -9.94
N GLU A 131 8.38 -15.57 -10.42
CA GLU A 131 9.01 -14.38 -9.85
C GLU A 131 8.06 -13.17 -9.90
N GLY A 132 7.39 -12.96 -11.02
CA GLY A 132 6.42 -11.88 -11.19
C GLY A 132 5.22 -11.98 -10.25
N TYR A 133 4.64 -13.17 -10.08
CA TYR A 133 3.57 -13.40 -9.09
C TYR A 133 4.06 -13.20 -7.66
N ALA A 134 5.23 -13.72 -7.31
CA ALA A 134 5.81 -13.53 -5.99
C ALA A 134 6.04 -12.04 -5.69
N ARG A 135 6.51 -11.27 -6.69
CA ARG A 135 6.67 -9.83 -6.56
C ARG A 135 5.33 -9.11 -6.39
N ALA A 136 4.28 -9.54 -7.08
CA ALA A 136 2.93 -8.99 -6.90
C ALA A 136 2.42 -9.22 -5.47
N VAL A 137 2.65 -10.40 -4.90
CA VAL A 137 2.29 -10.72 -3.50
C VAL A 137 3.14 -9.93 -2.50
N GLU A 138 4.42 -9.71 -2.76
CA GLU A 138 5.27 -8.86 -1.91
C GLU A 138 4.74 -7.41 -1.85
N LEU A 139 4.31 -6.87 -2.99
CA LEU A 139 3.72 -5.55 -3.08
C LEU A 139 2.31 -5.49 -2.47
N ASP A 140 1.49 -6.50 -2.68
CA ASP A 140 0.15 -6.60 -2.11
C ASP A 140 -0.09 -8.01 -1.53
N PRO A 141 0.23 -8.22 -0.25
CA PRO A 141 0.01 -9.52 0.41
C PRO A 141 -1.47 -9.95 0.49
N THR A 142 -2.39 -9.06 0.15
CA THR A 142 -3.83 -9.35 0.12
C THR A 142 -4.35 -9.67 -1.29
N TYR A 143 -3.46 -9.70 -2.28
CA TYR A 143 -3.81 -9.96 -3.68
C TYR A 143 -4.08 -11.47 -3.88
N LYS A 144 -5.34 -11.85 -3.75
CA LYS A 144 -5.78 -13.23 -3.71
C LYS A 144 -5.36 -14.02 -4.97
N GLU A 145 -5.58 -13.45 -6.15
CA GLU A 145 -5.26 -14.10 -7.43
C GLU A 145 -3.76 -14.35 -7.58
N ALA A 146 -2.92 -13.44 -7.08
CA ALA A 146 -1.47 -13.62 -7.08
C ALA A 146 -1.04 -14.74 -6.11
N LEU A 147 -1.63 -14.80 -4.91
CA LEU A 147 -1.41 -15.87 -3.95
C LEU A 147 -1.80 -17.23 -4.53
N GLU A 148 -2.97 -17.33 -5.15
CA GLU A 148 -3.46 -18.55 -5.79
C GLU A 148 -2.56 -18.98 -6.95
N ALA A 149 -2.06 -18.03 -7.76
CA ALA A 149 -1.14 -18.31 -8.85
C ALA A 149 0.20 -18.89 -8.36
N VAL A 150 0.78 -18.27 -7.32
CA VAL A 150 2.01 -18.78 -6.69
C VAL A 150 1.80 -20.17 -6.11
N ALA A 151 0.70 -20.39 -5.38
CA ALA A 151 0.36 -21.69 -4.80
C ALA A 151 0.24 -22.77 -5.88
N ARG A 152 -0.53 -22.50 -6.95
CA ARG A 152 -0.73 -23.42 -8.08
C ARG A 152 0.59 -23.78 -8.76
N LEU A 153 1.41 -22.80 -9.14
CA LEU A 153 2.69 -23.07 -9.80
C LEU A 153 3.67 -23.81 -8.89
N SER A 154 3.62 -23.54 -7.60
CA SER A 154 4.40 -24.31 -6.62
C SER A 154 3.97 -25.79 -6.58
N GLU A 155 2.66 -26.06 -6.60
CA GLU A 155 2.11 -27.43 -6.64
C GLU A 155 2.50 -28.16 -7.91
N GLU A 156 2.42 -27.51 -9.08
CA GLU A 156 2.80 -28.06 -10.37
C GLU A 156 4.30 -28.43 -10.40
N GLN A 157 5.17 -27.57 -9.87
CA GLN A 157 6.60 -27.86 -9.74
C GLN A 157 6.87 -29.05 -8.81
N HIS A 158 6.08 -29.17 -7.74
CA HIS A 158 6.21 -30.28 -6.78
C HIS A 158 5.60 -31.59 -7.30
N ALA A 159 4.56 -31.54 -8.15
CA ALA A 159 3.97 -32.73 -8.76
C ALA A 159 4.96 -33.47 -9.65
N GLN A 160 5.89 -32.76 -10.26
CA GLN A 160 6.96 -33.36 -11.09
C GLN A 160 8.15 -33.92 -10.29
N GLY A 161 8.21 -33.69 -9.00
CA GLY A 161 9.36 -34.11 -8.17
C GLY A 161 8.99 -34.66 -6.79
N ARG A 162 7.85 -35.32 -6.64
CA ARG A 162 7.37 -35.92 -5.36
C ARG A 162 8.23 -37.12 -4.95
N GLU A 163 8.66 -37.14 -3.81
CA GLU A 163 8.35 -37.68 -2.51
C GLU A 163 9.56 -37.57 -1.57
N ASP A 164 9.36 -37.29 -0.34
CA ASP A 164 10.33 -37.39 0.78
C ASP A 164 11.27 -36.20 1.08
N ARG A 165 11.32 -35.11 0.34
CA ARG A 165 12.34 -34.09 0.65
C ARG A 165 11.98 -33.11 1.79
N GLN A 166 10.72 -32.97 2.15
CA GLN A 166 10.36 -32.21 3.37
C GLN A 166 10.81 -32.94 4.66
N LYS A 167 11.05 -34.24 4.57
CA LYS A 167 11.57 -35.07 5.66
C LYS A 167 13.09 -35.17 5.64
N GLN A 168 13.77 -34.71 4.56
CA GLN A 168 15.23 -34.74 4.53
C GLN A 168 15.79 -33.71 5.50
N PRO A 169 16.73 -34.09 6.34
CA PRO A 169 17.35 -33.17 7.26
C PRO A 169 18.17 -32.10 6.53
N VAL A 170 18.07 -30.87 7.00
CA VAL A 170 18.75 -29.71 6.43
C VAL A 170 19.97 -29.38 7.27
N THR A 171 21.12 -29.27 6.59
CA THR A 171 22.36 -28.76 7.20
C THR A 171 22.74 -27.47 6.52
N LEU A 172 22.73 -26.37 7.27
CA LEU A 172 23.04 -25.02 6.78
C LEU A 172 23.93 -24.29 7.79
N GLN A 173 24.96 -23.63 7.28
CA GLN A 173 25.83 -22.79 8.08
C GLN A 173 26.02 -21.44 7.43
N PHE A 174 25.56 -20.38 8.10
CA PHE A 174 25.71 -19.01 7.67
C PHE A 174 26.35 -18.16 8.76
N ARG A 175 27.25 -17.27 8.37
CA ARG A 175 27.88 -16.31 9.26
C ARG A 175 27.66 -14.90 8.70
N ASN A 176 26.99 -14.05 9.46
CA ASN A 176 26.73 -12.67 9.06
C ASN A 176 26.04 -12.54 7.69
N ALA A 177 25.08 -13.43 7.39
CA ALA A 177 24.29 -13.43 6.16
C ALA A 177 22.95 -12.74 6.37
N GLY A 178 22.39 -12.14 5.32
CA GLY A 178 21.07 -11.53 5.40
C GLY A 178 19.98 -12.56 5.74
N LEU A 179 19.05 -12.19 6.63
CA LEU A 179 17.97 -13.09 7.06
C LEU A 179 17.19 -13.68 5.88
N LYS A 180 16.87 -12.84 4.86
CA LYS A 180 16.14 -13.30 3.67
C LYS A 180 16.96 -14.34 2.88
N GLU A 181 18.26 -14.12 2.75
CA GLU A 181 19.18 -15.05 2.08
C GLU A 181 19.21 -16.41 2.79
N VAL A 182 19.26 -16.41 4.13
CA VAL A 182 19.22 -17.65 4.94
C VAL A 182 17.89 -18.38 4.74
N LEU A 183 16.76 -17.66 4.78
CA LEU A 183 15.43 -18.26 4.55
C LEU A 183 15.28 -18.77 3.11
N GLU A 184 15.77 -18.05 2.11
CA GLU A 184 15.75 -18.51 0.73
C GLU A 184 16.57 -19.78 0.53
N ALA A 185 17.75 -19.88 1.17
CA ALA A 185 18.56 -21.10 1.14
C ALA A 185 17.83 -22.28 1.81
N LEU A 186 17.18 -22.03 2.95
CA LEU A 186 16.34 -23.02 3.64
C LEU A 186 15.16 -23.45 2.75
N GLY A 187 14.52 -22.49 2.07
CA GLY A 187 13.44 -22.77 1.13
C GLY A 187 13.88 -23.61 -0.06
N LYS A 188 15.05 -23.32 -0.63
CA LYS A 188 15.64 -24.11 -1.72
C LYS A 188 15.90 -25.55 -1.29
N ALA A 189 16.43 -25.74 -0.06
CA ALA A 189 16.71 -27.08 0.48
C ALA A 189 15.42 -27.91 0.63
N ALA A 190 14.33 -27.30 1.10
CA ALA A 190 13.04 -27.95 1.32
C ALA A 190 12.07 -27.86 0.13
N ARG A 191 12.43 -27.18 -0.95
CA ARG A 191 11.58 -26.89 -2.11
C ARG A 191 10.28 -26.15 -1.75
N VAL A 192 10.39 -25.18 -0.85
CA VAL A 192 9.32 -24.26 -0.52
C VAL A 192 9.68 -22.84 -0.95
N ASN A 193 8.66 -22.02 -1.20
CA ASN A 193 8.83 -20.63 -1.54
C ASN A 193 8.45 -19.75 -0.34
N PHE A 194 9.19 -18.67 -0.17
CA PHE A 194 8.91 -17.66 0.83
C PHE A 194 8.53 -16.34 0.16
N VAL A 195 7.49 -15.74 0.69
CA VAL A 195 7.10 -14.35 0.41
C VAL A 195 7.32 -13.56 1.68
N PHE A 196 8.00 -12.44 1.57
CA PHE A 196 8.32 -11.60 2.71
C PHE A 196 7.39 -10.39 2.76
N ASP A 197 6.72 -10.22 3.90
CA ASP A 197 6.01 -8.97 4.16
C ASP A 197 6.99 -7.79 4.09
N LYS A 198 6.51 -6.62 3.67
CA LYS A 198 7.31 -5.38 3.52
C LYS A 198 8.04 -4.97 4.80
N ASP A 199 7.48 -5.34 5.97
CA ASP A 199 8.02 -4.99 7.28
C ASP A 199 9.09 -5.99 7.77
N VAL A 200 9.42 -7.04 7.00
CA VAL A 200 10.50 -7.97 7.29
C VAL A 200 11.84 -7.34 6.93
N ARG A 201 12.65 -7.09 7.95
CA ARG A 201 14.01 -6.57 7.79
C ARG A 201 14.95 -7.67 7.30
N ASN A 202 15.99 -7.27 6.59
CA ASN A 202 17.05 -8.18 6.15
C ASN A 202 18.31 -8.03 7.01
N ASP A 203 18.13 -8.14 8.34
CA ASP A 203 19.22 -7.99 9.28
C ASP A 203 20.21 -9.18 9.15
N PRO A 204 21.53 -8.95 9.34
CA PRO A 204 22.51 -10.03 9.27
C PRO A 204 22.37 -10.97 10.47
N ILE A 205 22.34 -12.28 10.19
CA ILE A 205 22.23 -13.32 11.21
C ILE A 205 23.36 -14.36 11.05
N THR A 206 23.66 -15.05 12.14
CA THR A 206 24.55 -16.20 12.13
C THR A 206 23.74 -17.44 12.55
N VAL A 207 23.71 -18.44 11.69
CA VAL A 207 22.92 -19.66 11.88
C VAL A 207 23.78 -20.87 11.58
N SER A 208 23.75 -21.89 12.47
CA SER A 208 24.31 -23.20 12.26
C SER A 208 23.23 -24.24 12.55
N LEU A 209 22.77 -24.91 11.51
CA LEU A 209 21.77 -25.98 11.57
C LEU A 209 22.44 -27.26 11.06
N GLU A 210 22.44 -28.30 11.85
CA GLU A 210 22.98 -29.60 11.47
C GLU A 210 21.89 -30.65 11.61
N ASP A 211 21.63 -31.37 10.52
CA ASP A 211 20.72 -32.52 10.47
C ASP A 211 19.33 -32.26 11.09
N LYS A 212 18.75 -31.08 10.81
CA LYS A 212 17.48 -30.67 11.36
C LYS A 212 16.34 -30.80 10.34
N PRO A 213 15.16 -31.33 10.73
CA PRO A 213 13.96 -31.27 9.89
C PRO A 213 13.65 -29.84 9.50
N PHE A 214 13.17 -29.64 8.29
CA PHE A 214 12.85 -28.30 7.76
C PHE A 214 11.96 -27.48 8.72
N ASP A 215 10.89 -28.06 9.24
CA ASP A 215 9.95 -27.36 10.11
C ASP A 215 10.60 -26.87 11.40
N GLU A 216 11.50 -27.68 11.98
CA GLU A 216 12.29 -27.31 13.16
C GLU A 216 13.27 -26.17 12.81
N ALA A 217 13.99 -26.32 11.70
CA ALA A 217 14.94 -25.32 11.21
C ALA A 217 14.26 -23.97 10.93
N LEU A 218 13.13 -23.98 10.25
CA LEU A 218 12.33 -22.79 9.97
C LEU A 218 11.87 -22.13 11.26
N THR A 219 11.29 -22.92 12.18
CA THR A 219 10.79 -22.41 13.47
C THR A 219 11.90 -21.74 14.29
N LEU A 220 13.09 -22.34 14.32
CA LEU A 220 14.25 -21.78 15.03
C LEU A 220 14.67 -20.43 14.44
N VAL A 221 14.81 -20.33 13.12
CA VAL A 221 15.20 -19.09 12.44
C VAL A 221 14.15 -17.98 12.66
N LEU A 222 12.88 -18.31 12.52
CA LEU A 222 11.80 -17.33 12.66
C LEU A 222 11.66 -16.81 14.10
N ASN A 223 11.64 -17.72 15.09
CA ASN A 223 11.51 -17.35 16.50
C ASN A 223 12.67 -16.47 16.97
N SER A 224 13.89 -16.79 16.55
CA SER A 224 15.09 -16.00 16.89
C SER A 224 15.06 -14.57 16.33
N ASN A 225 14.23 -14.33 15.31
CA ASN A 225 14.11 -13.04 14.65
C ASN A 225 12.73 -12.37 14.83
N SER A 226 11.92 -12.85 15.80
CA SER A 226 10.57 -12.34 16.08
C SER A 226 9.67 -12.31 14.83
N LEU A 227 9.76 -13.36 14.02
CA LEU A 227 8.95 -13.57 12.82
C LEU A 227 8.02 -14.77 13.00
N PHE A 228 7.01 -14.84 12.15
CA PHE A 228 6.20 -16.04 11.99
C PHE A 228 5.99 -16.36 10.51
N ALA A 229 5.70 -17.63 10.22
CA ALA A 229 5.33 -18.08 8.90
C ALA A 229 3.84 -18.43 8.86
N GLN A 230 3.13 -17.92 7.89
CA GLN A 230 1.77 -18.33 7.54
C GLN A 230 1.83 -19.20 6.29
N LYS A 231 1.32 -20.42 6.37
CA LYS A 231 1.22 -21.31 5.21
C LYS A 231 0.10 -20.82 4.29
N ALA A 232 0.46 -20.35 3.11
CA ALA A 232 -0.46 -19.84 2.09
C ALA A 232 -0.76 -20.89 0.99
N GLY A 233 -0.02 -22.01 1.00
CA GLY A 233 -0.19 -23.11 0.06
C GLY A 233 0.69 -24.30 0.43
N PRO A 234 0.65 -25.39 -0.35
CA PRO A 234 1.40 -26.62 -0.05
C PRO A 234 2.92 -26.42 0.08
N ALA A 235 3.44 -25.46 -0.67
CA ALA A 235 4.86 -25.12 -0.68
C ALA A 235 5.12 -23.62 -0.66
N LEU A 236 4.18 -22.83 -0.12
CA LEU A 236 4.27 -21.39 -0.02
C LEU A 236 4.05 -20.95 1.42
N PHE A 237 4.96 -20.12 1.92
CA PHE A 237 4.88 -19.50 3.23
C PHE A 237 5.03 -17.97 3.09
N ILE A 238 4.17 -17.23 3.77
CA ILE A 238 4.31 -15.79 3.97
C ILE A 238 5.04 -15.56 5.29
N ILE A 239 6.17 -14.86 5.24
CA ILE A 239 6.96 -14.50 6.41
C ILE A 239 6.62 -13.08 6.83
N SER A 240 6.25 -12.90 8.09
CA SER A 240 5.82 -11.61 8.64
C SER A 240 6.35 -11.39 10.06
N PRO A 241 6.44 -10.14 10.52
CA PRO A 241 6.72 -9.85 11.93
C PRO A 241 5.67 -10.48 12.85
N ASN A 242 6.13 -11.08 13.94
CA ASN A 242 5.27 -11.76 14.92
C ASN A 242 4.54 -10.74 15.82
N THR A 243 3.57 -10.03 15.25
CA THR A 243 2.70 -9.09 15.95
C THR A 243 1.24 -9.53 15.84
N LYS A 244 0.43 -9.25 16.87
CA LYS A 244 -1.01 -9.57 16.86
C LYS A 244 -1.71 -9.09 15.59
N GLN A 245 -1.45 -7.84 15.20
CA GLN A 245 -2.05 -7.23 14.03
C GLN A 245 -1.73 -7.99 12.73
N LYS A 246 -0.48 -8.44 12.56
CA LYS A 246 -0.07 -9.22 11.38
C LYS A 246 -0.64 -10.64 11.42
N GLN A 247 -0.68 -11.26 12.58
CA GLN A 247 -1.30 -12.59 12.73
C GLN A 247 -2.79 -12.56 12.34
N GLU A 248 -3.55 -11.59 12.83
CA GLU A 248 -4.96 -11.40 12.48
C GLU A 248 -5.13 -11.11 10.99
N GLN A 249 -4.33 -10.19 10.42
CA GLN A 249 -4.37 -9.84 9.00
C GLN A 249 -4.21 -11.05 8.08
N TYR A 250 -3.30 -11.96 8.39
CA TYR A 250 -3.03 -13.12 7.56
C TYR A 250 -3.94 -14.32 7.88
N GLN A 251 -4.51 -14.43 9.09
CA GLN A 251 -5.54 -15.43 9.39
C GLN A 251 -6.82 -15.19 8.60
N ASP A 252 -7.28 -13.95 8.51
CA ASP A 252 -8.50 -13.59 7.78
C ASP A 252 -8.38 -13.83 6.27
N LEU A 253 -7.17 -13.84 5.72
CA LEU A 253 -6.92 -14.14 4.30
C LEU A 253 -7.13 -15.62 3.94
N MET A 254 -6.98 -16.53 4.90
CA MET A 254 -7.06 -17.98 4.68
C MET A 254 -8.46 -18.55 4.89
N ILE A 255 -9.37 -17.76 5.46
CA ILE A 255 -10.75 -18.19 5.78
C ILE A 255 -11.74 -17.83 4.65
N ARG A 256 -11.31 -17.09 3.66
CA ARG A 256 -12.13 -16.67 2.49
C ARG A 256 -11.68 -17.40 1.23
#